data_19853aa1119c313ab650f65ea2c8e9b6
#
_entry.id   19853aa1119c313ab650f65ea2c8e9b6
#
_cell.length_a   1.000
_cell.length_b   1.000
_cell.length_c   1.000
_cell.angle_alpha   90.00
_cell.angle_beta   90.00
_cell.angle_gamma   90.00
#
_symmetry.space_group_name_H-M   'P 1'
#
loop_
_entity.id
_entity.type
_entity.pdbx_description
1 polymer ?
#
loop_
_entity_poly.entity_id
_entity_poly.type
_entity_poly.pdbx_seq_one_letter_code
_entity_poly.pdbx_strand_id
1 'polypeptide(L)'
;METCFVYVLGSLDSNSKSRTYVGWTTDLDRRIAEHNSGIGARSTRGRKWHLLYAELCITRREAMSREWHLKRDQEMRKKLRMCVI
;
A
#
# COMPACT_ATOMS: atom_id res chain seq x y z
N MET A 1 -10.44 20.27 6.41
CA MET A 1 -9.47 19.67 5.48
C MET A 1 -9.40 18.18 5.66
N GLU A 2 -9.45 17.45 4.57
CA GLU A 2 -9.42 15.99 4.61
C GLU A 2 -7.98 15.50 4.60
N THR A 3 -7.63 14.70 5.59
CA THR A 3 -6.30 14.08 5.68
C THR A 3 -6.27 12.85 4.78
N CYS A 4 -5.26 12.76 3.94
CA CYS A 4 -5.07 11.62 3.04
C CYS A 4 -3.74 10.95 3.33
N PHE A 5 -3.67 9.65 3.04
CA PHE A 5 -2.46 8.85 3.20
C PHE A 5 -2.16 8.12 1.90
N VAL A 6 -0.90 8.18 1.49
CA VAL A 6 -0.38 7.27 0.47
C VAL A 6 0.35 6.16 1.21
N TYR A 7 0.13 4.92 0.84
CA TYR A 7 0.67 3.80 1.60
C TYR A 7 1.21 2.72 0.67
N VAL A 8 2.13 1.95 1.20
CA VAL A 8 2.67 0.76 0.55
C VAL A 8 2.46 -0.42 1.48
N LEU A 9 1.78 -1.43 0.99
CA LEU A 9 1.57 -2.69 1.68
C LEU A 9 2.52 -3.75 1.14
N GLY A 10 2.92 -4.67 2.00
CA GLY A 10 3.73 -5.81 1.60
C GLY A 10 3.10 -7.12 2.00
N SER A 11 3.33 -8.15 1.19
CA SER A 11 2.79 -9.47 1.43
C SER A 11 3.76 -10.54 0.97
N LEU A 12 3.79 -11.67 1.71
CA LEU A 12 4.49 -12.90 1.31
C LEU A 12 3.45 -13.96 0.96
N ASP A 13 3.67 -14.69 -0.12
CA ASP A 13 2.84 -15.84 -0.45
C ASP A 13 3.45 -17.13 0.14
N SER A 14 2.79 -18.27 -0.12
CA SER A 14 3.23 -19.56 0.38
C SER A 14 4.60 -20.01 -0.16
N ASN A 15 5.04 -19.40 -1.26
CA ASN A 15 6.36 -19.68 -1.86
C ASN A 15 7.41 -18.63 -1.46
N SER A 16 7.12 -17.83 -0.43
CA SER A 16 7.98 -16.77 0.08
C SER A 16 8.25 -15.65 -0.96
N LYS A 17 7.40 -15.52 -1.97
CA LYS A 17 7.49 -14.42 -2.90
C LYS A 17 6.83 -13.19 -2.32
N SER A 18 7.54 -12.08 -2.33
CA SER A 18 7.02 -10.82 -1.81
C SER A 18 6.36 -10.00 -2.91
N ARG A 19 5.31 -9.29 -2.54
CA ARG A 19 4.63 -8.34 -3.41
C ARG A 19 4.37 -7.05 -2.66
N THR A 20 4.26 -5.97 -3.40
CA THR A 20 3.86 -4.67 -2.83
C THR A 20 2.60 -4.17 -3.52
N TYR A 21 1.84 -3.40 -2.77
CA TYR A 21 0.67 -2.69 -3.30
C TYR A 21 0.75 -1.24 -2.86
N VAL A 22 0.57 -0.31 -3.79
CA VAL A 22 0.58 1.13 -3.52
C VAL A 22 -0.83 1.67 -3.72
N GLY A 23 -1.32 2.45 -2.76
CA GLY A 23 -2.63 3.06 -2.85
C GLY A 23 -2.69 4.34 -2.03
N TRP A 24 -3.87 4.98 -2.02
CA TRP A 24 -4.11 6.10 -1.14
C TRP A 24 -5.51 6.00 -0.55
N THR A 25 -5.70 6.60 0.62
CA THR A 25 -6.96 6.53 1.35
C THR A 25 -7.09 7.70 2.31
N THR A 26 -8.30 7.97 2.75
CA THR A 26 -8.58 8.91 3.84
C THR A 26 -8.67 8.20 5.19
N ASP A 27 -8.74 6.88 5.19
CA ASP A 27 -8.84 6.06 6.42
C ASP A 27 -7.92 4.84 6.28
N LEU A 28 -6.71 4.97 6.78
CA LEU A 28 -5.66 3.96 6.57
C LEU A 28 -6.01 2.61 7.23
N ASP A 29 -6.48 2.65 8.48
CA ASP A 29 -6.80 1.40 9.20
C ASP A 29 -7.92 0.63 8.52
N ARG A 30 -8.98 1.34 8.12
CA ARG A 30 -10.10 0.72 7.42
C ARG A 30 -9.64 0.13 6.09
N ARG A 31 -8.81 0.85 5.34
CA ARG A 31 -8.38 0.40 4.03
C ARG A 31 -7.49 -0.84 4.11
N ILE A 32 -6.61 -0.89 5.10
CA ILE A 32 -5.78 -2.08 5.33
C ILE A 32 -6.66 -3.29 5.68
N ALA A 33 -7.65 -3.07 6.54
CA ALA A 33 -8.60 -4.13 6.89
C ALA A 33 -9.37 -4.63 5.68
N GLU A 34 -9.78 -3.73 4.77
CA GLU A 34 -10.46 -4.10 3.53
C GLU A 34 -9.57 -4.96 2.64
N HIS A 35 -8.30 -4.59 2.48
CA HIS A 35 -7.37 -5.40 1.70
C HIS A 35 -7.21 -6.80 2.29
N ASN A 36 -7.12 -6.90 3.61
CA ASN A 36 -6.94 -8.19 4.29
C ASN A 36 -8.20 -9.04 4.31
N SER A 37 -9.38 -8.42 4.20
CA SER A 37 -10.66 -9.14 4.16
C SER A 37 -11.07 -9.57 2.74
N GLY A 38 -10.32 -9.16 1.73
CA GLY A 38 -10.60 -9.51 0.35
C GLY A 38 -11.58 -8.57 -0.37
N ILE A 39 -12.00 -7.48 0.28
CA ILE A 39 -12.91 -6.50 -0.35
C ILE A 39 -12.18 -5.23 -0.78
N GLY A 40 -10.85 -5.21 -0.69
CA GLY A 40 -10.05 -4.12 -1.21
C GLY A 40 -9.88 -4.21 -2.71
N ALA A 41 -8.70 -3.81 -3.22
CA ALA A 41 -8.42 -3.91 -4.65
C ALA A 41 -8.38 -5.38 -5.10
N ARG A 42 -8.72 -5.60 -6.37
CA ARG A 42 -8.72 -6.96 -6.93
C ARG A 42 -7.37 -7.65 -6.80
N SER A 43 -6.29 -6.90 -7.00
CA SER A 43 -4.92 -7.41 -6.92
C SER A 43 -4.47 -7.78 -5.51
N THR A 44 -5.22 -7.36 -4.47
CA THR A 44 -4.85 -7.65 -3.07
C THR A 44 -5.60 -8.84 -2.48
N ARG A 45 -6.53 -9.43 -3.23
CA ARG A 45 -7.34 -10.55 -2.72
C ARG A 45 -6.51 -11.79 -2.45
N GLY A 46 -6.86 -12.50 -1.39
CA GLY A 46 -6.27 -13.79 -1.06
C GLY A 46 -4.88 -13.73 -0.44
N ARG A 47 -4.44 -12.54 -0.05
CA ARG A 47 -3.13 -12.37 0.57
C ARG A 47 -3.27 -11.59 1.88
N LYS A 48 -2.36 -11.84 2.81
CA LYS A 48 -2.27 -11.05 4.03
C LYS A 48 -1.29 -9.90 3.81
N TRP A 49 -1.74 -8.69 4.07
CA TRP A 49 -0.97 -7.47 3.81
C TRP A 49 -0.55 -6.79 5.11
N HIS A 50 0.66 -6.27 5.10
CA HIS A 50 1.23 -5.50 6.20
C HIS A 50 1.61 -4.13 5.70
N LEU A 51 1.43 -3.12 6.54
CA LEU A 51 1.84 -1.76 6.19
C LEU A 51 3.36 -1.65 6.25
N LEU A 52 3.98 -1.26 5.15
CA LEU A 52 5.41 -1.04 5.06
C LEU A 52 5.79 0.42 5.13
N TYR A 53 4.92 1.29 4.63
CA TYR A 53 5.22 2.71 4.49
C TYR A 53 3.94 3.50 4.33
N ALA A 54 3.90 4.71 4.90
CA ALA A 54 2.78 5.62 4.73
C ALA A 54 3.28 7.06 4.73
N GLU A 55 2.64 7.90 3.90
CA GLU A 55 2.88 9.34 3.85
C GLU A 55 1.58 10.07 4.10
N LEU A 56 1.66 11.12 4.90
CA LEU A 56 0.55 12.03 5.13
C LEU A 56 0.49 13.05 3.99
N CYS A 57 -0.66 13.19 3.37
CA CYS A 57 -0.89 14.19 2.34
C CYS A 57 -2.03 15.12 2.77
N ILE A 58 -1.94 16.39 2.39
CA ILE A 58 -2.90 17.41 2.81
C ILE A 58 -4.14 17.41 1.91
N THR A 59 -3.98 17.01 0.65
CA THR A 59 -5.07 16.99 -0.32
C THR A 59 -5.12 15.67 -1.06
N ARG A 60 -6.29 15.34 -1.62
CA ARG A 60 -6.45 14.16 -2.47
C ARG A 60 -5.55 14.23 -3.70
N ARG A 61 -5.40 15.41 -4.27
CA ARG A 61 -4.57 15.65 -5.45
C ARG A 61 -3.12 15.29 -5.16
N GLU A 62 -2.62 15.72 -4.00
CA GLU A 62 -1.27 15.39 -3.57
C GLU A 62 -1.12 13.86 -3.38
N ALA A 63 -2.09 13.24 -2.73
CA ALA A 63 -2.08 11.79 -2.52
C ALA A 63 -2.06 11.02 -3.84
N MET A 64 -2.88 11.43 -4.80
CA MET A 64 -2.92 10.79 -6.12
C MET A 64 -1.60 10.95 -6.86
N SER A 65 -0.97 12.12 -6.76
CA SER A 65 0.32 12.38 -7.38
C SER A 65 1.41 11.49 -6.75
N ARG A 66 1.43 11.40 -5.42
CA ARG A 66 2.40 10.57 -4.71
C ARG A 66 2.20 9.10 -5.01
N GLU A 67 0.96 8.63 -5.10
CA GLU A 67 0.66 7.26 -5.49
C GLU A 67 1.25 6.95 -6.86
N TRP A 68 1.05 7.86 -7.82
CA TRP A 68 1.57 7.71 -9.18
C TRP A 68 3.08 7.54 -9.17
N HIS A 69 3.79 8.40 -8.40
CA HIS A 69 5.24 8.35 -8.32
C HIS A 69 5.74 7.09 -7.60
N LEU A 70 5.10 6.71 -6.50
CA LEU A 70 5.50 5.52 -5.75
C LEU A 70 5.31 4.23 -6.53
N LYS A 71 4.25 4.15 -7.33
CA LYS A 71 4.04 2.97 -8.19
C LYS A 71 5.17 2.79 -9.18
N ARG A 72 5.82 3.86 -9.59
CA ARG A 72 6.92 3.85 -10.56
C ARG A 72 8.29 3.80 -9.91
N ASP A 73 8.35 3.99 -8.61
CA ASP A 73 9.61 3.92 -7.86
C ASP A 73 9.92 2.47 -7.50
N GLN A 74 10.46 1.75 -8.48
CA GLN A 74 10.76 0.33 -8.32
C GLN A 74 11.83 0.08 -7.27
N GLU A 75 12.80 0.97 -7.18
CA GLU A 75 13.90 0.83 -6.24
C GLU A 75 13.41 0.93 -4.79
N MET A 76 12.59 1.92 -4.49
CA MET A 76 12.01 2.07 -3.16
C MET A 76 11.14 0.88 -2.79
N ARG A 77 10.25 0.45 -3.71
CA ARG A 77 9.39 -0.71 -3.47
C ARG A 77 10.19 -1.99 -3.26
N LYS A 78 11.30 -2.15 -3.98
CA LYS A 78 12.19 -3.29 -3.80
C LYS A 78 12.79 -3.31 -2.39
N LYS A 79 13.26 -2.16 -1.91
CA LYS A 79 13.78 -2.02 -0.55
C LYS A 79 12.71 -2.34 0.49
N LEU A 80 11.50 -1.85 0.29
CA LEU A 80 10.39 -2.10 1.20
C LEU A 80 10.00 -3.57 1.23
N ARG A 81 10.02 -4.25 0.08
CA ARG A 81 9.72 -5.69 0.03
C ARG A 81 10.64 -6.52 0.90
N MET A 82 11.89 -6.09 1.05
CA MET A 82 12.86 -6.80 1.88
C MET A 82 12.50 -6.74 3.36
N CYS A 83 11.60 -5.86 3.75
CA CYS A 83 11.13 -5.72 5.13
C CYS A 83 10.00 -6.69 5.49
N VAL A 84 9.49 -7.45 4.54
CA VAL A 84 8.31 -8.34 4.72
C VAL A 84 8.72 -9.75 5.19
N ILE A 85 9.88 -9.90 5.66
CA ILE A 85 10.40 -11.21 6.07
C ILE A 85 10.11 -11.47 7.55
#